data_eb138330a35db8d99d040a21d952e392
#
_entry.id   eb138330a35db8d99d040a21d952e392
#
_cell.length_a   1.000
_cell.length_b   1.000
_cell.length_c   1.000
_cell.angle_alpha   90.00
_cell.angle_beta   90.00
_cell.angle_gamma   90.00
#
_symmetry.space_group_name_H-M   'P 1'
#
loop_
_entity.id
_entity.type
_entity.pdbx_description
1 polymer ?
#
loop_
_entity_poly.entity_id
_entity_poly.type
_entity_poly.pdbx_seq_one_letter_code
_entity_poly.pdbx_strand_id
1 'polypeptide(L)'
;GSELYLPYPSVGATEQAILAAVLADGVTVIHGAAREPEICELCFFLNGMGAVICGMGTDHLMIQGVKTLHDSLWKVAGDRIAAGTYCSGVMMAGGSISLKEVIPEQLEEPLILFQRAGAVVKRERERLFICMKDRPDPLKISTGPYPGFPTDMQSLFMAFLSIAKGESCITENVFEDRFGTAAELVKMGADITCQGKTAVIKGVPLLAGTKVRALDLRGAAALVMAALGAEGSTIIEDCYHIKRGYEDICRDLRALGGRADWMESDTG
;
A
#
# COMPACT_ATOMS: atom_id res chain seq x y z
N GLY A 1 -27.04 -20.79 3.07
CA GLY A 1 -25.71 -20.92 3.68
C GLY A 1 -24.87 -22.00 3.02
N SER A 2 -23.58 -21.93 3.14
CA SER A 2 -22.62 -22.86 2.52
C SER A 2 -21.28 -22.80 3.23
N GLU A 3 -20.42 -23.81 3.03
CA GLU A 3 -19.00 -23.74 3.39
C GLU A 3 -18.19 -23.38 2.15
N LEU A 4 -17.34 -22.35 2.27
CA LEU A 4 -16.46 -21.85 1.23
C LEU A 4 -15.01 -22.00 1.67
N TYR A 5 -14.16 -22.54 0.79
CA TYR A 5 -12.73 -22.72 1.06
C TYR A 5 -11.93 -21.89 0.07
N LEU A 6 -11.27 -20.85 0.54
CA LEU A 6 -10.39 -20.02 -0.26
C LEU A 6 -8.97 -20.62 -0.20
N PRO A 7 -8.39 -21.07 -1.32
CA PRO A 7 -7.06 -21.68 -1.34
C PRO A 7 -5.96 -20.67 -1.04
N TYR A 8 -6.28 -19.38 -1.15
CA TYR A 8 -5.43 -18.25 -0.84
C TYR A 8 -6.28 -17.15 -0.19
N PRO A 9 -5.81 -16.44 0.85
CA PRO A 9 -6.56 -15.37 1.52
C PRO A 9 -6.66 -14.11 0.63
N SER A 10 -7.50 -14.20 -0.39
CA SER A 10 -7.77 -13.10 -1.32
C SER A 10 -8.75 -12.12 -0.71
N VAL A 11 -8.37 -10.83 -0.63
CA VAL A 11 -9.23 -9.74 -0.15
C VAL A 11 -10.50 -9.67 -0.97
N GLY A 12 -10.41 -9.55 -2.30
CA GLY A 12 -11.58 -9.41 -3.17
C GLY A 12 -12.51 -10.63 -3.13
N ALA A 13 -11.96 -11.86 -3.04
CA ALA A 13 -12.79 -13.07 -2.90
C ALA A 13 -13.51 -13.09 -1.54
N THR A 14 -12.84 -12.68 -0.47
CA THR A 14 -13.42 -12.60 0.87
C THR A 14 -14.54 -11.56 0.93
N GLU A 15 -14.32 -10.35 0.38
CA GLU A 15 -15.36 -9.30 0.29
C GLU A 15 -16.58 -9.76 -0.48
N GLN A 16 -16.40 -10.36 -1.66
CA GLN A 16 -17.48 -10.88 -2.48
C GLN A 16 -18.27 -11.96 -1.73
N ALA A 17 -17.58 -12.89 -1.06
CA ALA A 17 -18.22 -13.95 -0.28
C ALA A 17 -19.03 -13.38 0.91
N ILE A 18 -18.49 -12.39 1.64
CA ILE A 18 -19.20 -11.70 2.73
C ILE A 18 -20.47 -11.04 2.19
N LEU A 19 -20.35 -10.22 1.14
CA LEU A 19 -21.49 -9.48 0.57
C LEU A 19 -22.58 -10.42 0.02
N ALA A 20 -22.20 -11.55 -0.56
CA ALA A 20 -23.16 -12.55 -1.02
C ALA A 20 -23.85 -13.28 0.15
N ALA A 21 -23.13 -13.52 1.26
CA ALA A 21 -23.62 -14.34 2.38
C ALA A 21 -24.55 -13.60 3.32
N VAL A 22 -24.41 -12.27 3.48
CA VAL A 22 -25.16 -11.51 4.51
C VAL A 22 -26.68 -11.54 4.33
N LEU A 23 -27.19 -11.74 3.10
CA LEU A 23 -28.60 -11.86 2.79
C LEU A 23 -29.01 -13.27 2.32
N ALA A 24 -28.09 -14.25 2.34
CA ALA A 24 -28.37 -15.62 1.96
C ALA A 24 -29.07 -16.38 3.09
N ASP A 25 -29.99 -17.29 2.77
CA ASP A 25 -30.62 -18.12 3.80
C ASP A 25 -29.60 -19.08 4.45
N GLY A 26 -29.63 -19.13 5.79
CA GLY A 26 -28.82 -20.04 6.59
C GLY A 26 -27.45 -19.46 6.99
N VAL A 27 -26.49 -20.34 7.32
CA VAL A 27 -25.15 -19.99 7.78
C VAL A 27 -24.14 -20.25 6.68
N THR A 28 -23.31 -19.25 6.38
CA THR A 28 -22.13 -19.40 5.50
C THR A 28 -20.85 -19.35 6.35
N VAL A 29 -19.96 -20.31 6.12
CA VAL A 29 -18.63 -20.33 6.74
C VAL A 29 -17.58 -20.15 5.65
N ILE A 30 -16.67 -19.19 5.83
CA ILE A 30 -15.55 -18.94 4.92
C ILE A 30 -14.27 -19.38 5.61
N HIS A 31 -13.58 -20.36 5.04
CA HIS A 31 -12.27 -20.84 5.47
C HIS A 31 -11.19 -20.23 4.57
N GLY A 32 -10.07 -19.81 5.15
CA GLY A 32 -8.99 -19.12 4.44
C GLY A 32 -9.33 -17.69 4.07
N ALA A 33 -10.21 -17.04 4.83
CA ALA A 33 -10.57 -15.63 4.64
C ALA A 33 -9.35 -14.71 4.78
N ALA A 34 -9.36 -13.63 4.03
CA ALA A 34 -8.41 -12.54 4.18
C ALA A 34 -8.60 -11.86 5.55
N ARG A 35 -7.49 -11.41 6.17
CA ARG A 35 -7.47 -10.87 7.53
C ARG A 35 -7.14 -9.37 7.57
N GLU A 36 -7.04 -8.77 6.41
CA GLU A 36 -6.73 -7.36 6.23
C GLU A 36 -7.71 -6.49 7.05
N PRO A 37 -7.23 -5.35 7.60
CA PRO A 37 -8.06 -4.43 8.38
C PRO A 37 -9.34 -4.01 7.65
N GLU A 38 -9.28 -3.87 6.32
CA GLU A 38 -10.41 -3.51 5.46
C GLU A 38 -11.53 -4.56 5.51
N ILE A 39 -11.18 -5.85 5.62
CA ILE A 39 -12.15 -6.94 5.79
C ILE A 39 -12.84 -6.84 7.15
N CYS A 40 -12.07 -6.55 8.20
CA CYS A 40 -12.64 -6.36 9.54
C CYS A 40 -13.59 -5.15 9.56
N GLU A 41 -13.19 -4.05 8.92
CA GLU A 41 -14.00 -2.84 8.83
C GLU A 41 -15.31 -3.08 8.08
N LEU A 42 -15.27 -3.78 6.93
CA LEU A 42 -16.45 -4.20 6.20
C LEU A 42 -17.41 -5.03 7.08
N CYS A 43 -16.87 -5.99 7.82
CA CYS A 43 -17.67 -6.82 8.73
C CYS A 43 -18.32 -5.99 9.85
N PHE A 44 -17.57 -5.07 10.48
CA PHE A 44 -18.12 -4.19 11.51
C PHE A 44 -19.19 -3.25 10.96
N PHE A 45 -18.98 -2.68 9.77
CA PHE A 45 -19.97 -1.86 9.09
C PHE A 45 -21.27 -2.65 8.83
N LEU A 46 -21.15 -3.84 8.25
CA LEU A 46 -22.31 -4.70 7.99
C LEU A 46 -23.02 -5.14 9.27
N ASN A 47 -22.29 -5.48 10.33
CA ASN A 47 -22.89 -5.77 11.64
C ASN A 47 -23.62 -4.55 12.20
N GLY A 48 -23.10 -3.33 11.98
CA GLY A 48 -23.79 -2.08 12.29
C GLY A 48 -25.09 -1.88 11.50
N MET A 49 -25.24 -2.54 10.36
CA MET A 49 -26.46 -2.57 9.54
C MET A 49 -27.41 -3.72 9.90
N GLY A 50 -27.08 -4.54 10.91
CA GLY A 50 -27.89 -5.66 11.37
C GLY A 50 -27.48 -7.03 10.78
N ALA A 51 -26.36 -7.11 10.07
CA ALA A 51 -25.77 -8.41 9.72
C ALA A 51 -25.27 -9.14 10.98
N VAL A 52 -25.04 -10.44 10.85
CA VAL A 52 -24.49 -11.28 11.93
C VAL A 52 -23.25 -11.99 11.40
N ILE A 53 -22.09 -11.34 11.61
CA ILE A 53 -20.78 -11.82 11.18
C ILE A 53 -19.88 -11.99 12.39
N CYS A 54 -19.23 -13.13 12.51
CA CYS A 54 -18.25 -13.45 13.56
C CYS A 54 -16.93 -13.91 12.96
N GLY A 55 -15.84 -13.87 13.76
CA GLY A 55 -14.52 -14.33 13.35
C GLY A 55 -13.65 -13.29 12.63
N MET A 56 -14.04 -12.02 12.63
CA MET A 56 -13.27 -10.92 12.00
C MET A 56 -11.82 -10.92 12.51
N GLY A 57 -10.88 -10.72 11.58
CA GLY A 57 -9.44 -10.74 11.86
C GLY A 57 -8.83 -12.15 11.95
N THR A 58 -9.64 -13.20 11.79
CA THR A 58 -9.18 -14.58 11.67
C THR A 58 -9.35 -15.07 10.21
N ASP A 59 -8.81 -16.23 9.91
CA ASP A 59 -8.99 -16.90 8.62
C ASP A 59 -10.31 -17.67 8.50
N HIS A 60 -11.19 -17.57 9.53
CA HIS A 60 -12.49 -18.21 9.57
C HIS A 60 -13.57 -17.18 9.87
N LEU A 61 -14.44 -16.92 8.89
CA LEU A 61 -15.61 -16.07 9.06
C LEU A 61 -16.88 -16.91 9.06
N MET A 62 -17.76 -16.64 10.02
CA MET A 62 -19.10 -17.22 10.08
C MET A 62 -20.14 -16.11 9.88
N ILE A 63 -21.03 -16.27 8.93
CA ILE A 63 -22.04 -15.30 8.53
C ILE A 63 -23.41 -15.97 8.61
N GLN A 64 -24.26 -15.50 9.52
CA GLN A 64 -25.66 -15.86 9.56
C GLN A 64 -26.42 -14.89 8.64
N GLY A 65 -27.00 -15.40 7.57
CA GLY A 65 -27.77 -14.56 6.67
C GLY A 65 -29.02 -13.99 7.36
N VAL A 66 -29.32 -12.74 7.04
CA VAL A 66 -30.47 -11.98 7.56
C VAL A 66 -31.42 -11.60 6.43
N LYS A 67 -32.69 -11.35 6.74
CA LYS A 67 -33.70 -11.00 5.71
C LYS A 67 -33.51 -9.59 5.14
N THR A 68 -33.05 -8.65 5.97
CA THR A 68 -32.90 -7.25 5.61
C THR A 68 -31.75 -6.63 6.39
N LEU A 69 -31.09 -5.65 5.78
CA LEU A 69 -30.17 -4.75 6.45
C LEU A 69 -30.88 -3.39 6.64
N HIS A 70 -30.45 -2.63 7.61
CA HIS A 70 -30.95 -1.27 7.88
C HIS A 70 -29.82 -0.23 7.72
N ASP A 71 -30.19 1.02 7.73
CA ASP A 71 -29.24 2.12 7.65
C ASP A 71 -28.28 2.14 8.84
N SER A 72 -27.04 2.53 8.59
CA SER A 72 -26.01 2.68 9.61
C SER A 72 -25.12 3.88 9.28
N LEU A 73 -24.63 4.53 10.32
CA LEU A 73 -23.60 5.57 10.18
C LEU A 73 -22.24 4.95 10.48
N TRP A 74 -21.30 5.09 9.56
CA TRP A 74 -19.97 4.56 9.69
C TRP A 74 -18.91 5.60 9.32
N LYS A 75 -17.86 5.73 10.13
CA LYS A 75 -16.67 6.50 9.78
C LYS A 75 -15.61 5.54 9.25
N VAL A 76 -15.34 5.60 7.95
CA VAL A 76 -14.30 4.79 7.31
C VAL A 76 -12.93 5.17 7.87
N ALA A 77 -12.09 4.20 8.16
CA ALA A 77 -10.73 4.41 8.62
C ALA A 77 -9.85 5.06 7.55
N GLY A 78 -8.76 5.70 7.97
CA GLY A 78 -7.78 6.24 7.03
C GLY A 78 -7.07 5.13 6.24
N ASP A 79 -6.79 5.39 4.96
CA ASP A 79 -6.11 4.44 4.07
C ASP A 79 -4.66 4.21 4.52
N ARG A 80 -4.39 3.00 5.04
CA ARG A 80 -3.05 2.60 5.50
C ARG A 80 -2.03 2.55 4.35
N ILE A 81 -2.44 2.23 3.12
CA ILE A 81 -1.52 2.17 1.98
C ILE A 81 -1.16 3.59 1.53
N ALA A 82 -2.12 4.53 1.54
CA ALA A 82 -1.83 5.93 1.32
C ALA A 82 -0.88 6.49 2.42
N ALA A 83 -1.10 6.14 3.69
CA ALA A 83 -0.19 6.51 4.77
C ALA A 83 1.24 5.98 4.53
N GLY A 84 1.38 4.71 4.14
CA GLY A 84 2.66 4.12 3.76
C GLY A 84 3.33 4.78 2.56
N THR A 85 2.54 5.28 1.61
CA THR A 85 3.03 6.04 0.45
C THR A 85 3.73 7.32 0.89
N TYR A 86 3.08 8.13 1.72
CA TYR A 86 3.71 9.37 2.23
C TYR A 86 4.90 9.08 3.15
N CYS A 87 4.87 7.99 3.93
CA CYS A 87 6.06 7.53 4.66
C CYS A 87 7.22 7.21 3.72
N SER A 88 6.96 6.53 2.60
CA SER A 88 7.98 6.23 1.58
C SER A 88 8.54 7.50 0.93
N GLY A 89 7.72 8.54 0.77
CA GLY A 89 8.18 9.87 0.34
C GLY A 89 9.21 10.48 1.28
N VAL A 90 9.01 10.34 2.60
CA VAL A 90 10.01 10.78 3.61
C VAL A 90 11.30 9.97 3.51
N MET A 91 11.21 8.65 3.23
CA MET A 91 12.39 7.81 3.03
C MET A 91 13.20 8.24 1.81
N MET A 92 12.55 8.76 0.76
CA MET A 92 13.19 9.25 -0.47
C MET A 92 13.78 10.66 -0.31
N ALA A 93 12.99 11.60 0.21
CA ALA A 93 13.34 13.03 0.21
C ALA A 93 14.00 13.48 1.52
N GLY A 94 13.97 12.65 2.56
CA GLY A 94 14.33 13.06 3.91
C GLY A 94 13.25 13.94 4.56
N GLY A 95 13.55 14.51 5.73
CA GLY A 95 12.63 15.36 6.47
C GLY A 95 11.71 14.59 7.40
N SER A 96 10.53 15.15 7.68
CA SER A 96 9.55 14.52 8.58
C SER A 96 8.13 14.93 8.27
N ILE A 97 7.18 14.00 8.51
CA ILE A 97 5.74 14.27 8.42
C ILE A 97 5.00 13.70 9.63
N SER A 98 3.82 14.26 9.88
CA SER A 98 2.85 13.71 10.83
C SER A 98 1.54 13.45 10.10
N LEU A 99 1.13 12.18 10.07
CA LEU A 99 -0.13 11.73 9.49
C LEU A 99 -1.19 11.60 10.58
N LYS A 100 -2.38 12.10 10.33
CA LYS A 100 -3.56 12.00 11.21
C LYS A 100 -4.54 10.97 10.67
N GLU A 101 -5.41 10.48 11.55
CA GLU A 101 -6.45 9.49 11.21
C GLU A 101 -5.85 8.19 10.64
N VAL A 102 -4.64 7.84 11.05
CA VAL A 102 -3.95 6.59 10.74
C VAL A 102 -3.97 5.71 11.97
N ILE A 103 -4.29 4.45 11.81
CA ILE A 103 -4.22 3.41 12.84
C ILE A 103 -2.88 2.68 12.68
N PRO A 104 -1.84 3.00 13.49
CA PRO A 104 -0.49 2.45 13.28
C PRO A 104 -0.42 0.91 13.35
N GLU A 105 -1.32 0.30 14.14
CA GLU A 105 -1.40 -1.15 14.31
C GLU A 105 -1.76 -1.87 13.00
N GLN A 106 -2.41 -1.19 12.07
CA GLN A 106 -2.73 -1.73 10.73
C GLN A 106 -1.53 -1.72 9.77
N LEU A 107 -0.43 -1.08 10.17
CA LEU A 107 0.81 -0.93 9.40
C LEU A 107 2.02 -1.56 10.09
N GLU A 108 1.84 -2.48 11.01
CA GLU A 108 2.90 -2.97 11.91
C GLU A 108 4.17 -3.37 11.16
N GLU A 109 4.07 -4.30 10.21
CA GLU A 109 5.23 -4.80 9.44
C GLU A 109 5.91 -3.68 8.61
N PRO A 110 5.20 -2.86 7.81
CA PRO A 110 5.81 -1.71 7.13
C PRO A 110 6.52 -0.73 8.09
N LEU A 111 5.94 -0.43 9.27
CA LEU A 111 6.54 0.50 10.22
C LEU A 111 7.84 -0.07 10.84
N ILE A 112 7.88 -1.37 11.11
CA ILE A 112 9.10 -2.06 11.55
C ILE A 112 10.18 -1.94 10.45
N LEU A 113 9.82 -2.13 9.20
CA LEU A 113 10.76 -2.03 8.08
C LEU A 113 11.27 -0.60 7.87
N PHE A 114 10.42 0.43 7.99
CA PHE A 114 10.88 1.82 7.98
C PHE A 114 11.89 2.10 9.11
N GLN A 115 11.63 1.60 10.32
CA GLN A 115 12.57 1.73 11.45
C GLN A 115 13.89 1.01 11.18
N ARG A 116 13.84 -0.22 10.63
CA ARG A 116 15.03 -0.98 10.24
C ARG A 116 15.83 -0.30 9.13
N ALA A 117 15.17 0.45 8.25
CA ALA A 117 15.83 1.27 7.24
C ALA A 117 16.40 2.60 7.80
N GLY A 118 16.28 2.87 9.11
CA GLY A 118 16.85 4.02 9.80
C GLY A 118 15.90 5.16 10.09
N ALA A 119 14.60 5.02 9.80
CA ALA A 119 13.61 6.06 10.11
C ALA A 119 13.30 6.09 11.62
N VAL A 120 13.07 7.29 12.14
CA VAL A 120 12.45 7.48 13.44
C VAL A 120 10.94 7.46 13.27
N VAL A 121 10.28 6.47 13.87
CA VAL A 121 8.82 6.31 13.83
C VAL A 121 8.25 6.47 15.24
N LYS A 122 7.27 7.37 15.39
CA LYS A 122 6.50 7.52 16.65
C LYS A 122 5.04 7.22 16.36
N ARG A 123 4.43 6.40 17.21
CA ARG A 123 3.06 5.90 17.09
C ARG A 123 2.22 6.51 18.20
N GLU A 124 1.10 7.10 17.88
CA GLU A 124 0.04 7.55 18.78
C GLU A 124 -1.28 6.93 18.28
N ARG A 125 -2.35 7.00 19.10
CA ARG A 125 -3.60 6.27 18.83
C ARG A 125 -4.15 6.41 17.38
N GLU A 126 -4.15 7.64 16.85
CA GLU A 126 -4.65 7.94 15.49
C GLU A 126 -3.67 8.84 14.74
N ARG A 127 -2.39 8.73 15.08
CA ARG A 127 -1.33 9.54 14.47
C ARG A 127 -0.07 8.71 14.27
N LEU A 128 0.57 8.98 13.17
CA LEU A 128 1.86 8.42 12.83
C LEU A 128 2.82 9.55 12.51
N PHE A 129 3.96 9.59 13.20
CA PHE A 129 5.07 10.47 12.87
C PHE A 129 6.22 9.65 12.31
N ILE A 130 6.80 10.10 11.19
CA ILE A 130 8.00 9.52 10.60
C ILE A 130 8.99 10.62 10.26
N CYS A 131 10.29 10.34 10.48
CA CYS A 131 11.40 11.22 10.16
C CYS A 131 12.57 10.42 9.60
N MET A 132 13.17 10.89 8.52
CA MET A 132 14.39 10.34 7.94
C MET A 132 15.40 11.47 7.72
N LYS A 133 16.66 11.26 8.13
CA LYS A 133 17.72 12.27 8.02
C LYS A 133 18.78 11.88 6.99
N ASP A 134 19.06 10.61 6.89
CA ASP A 134 20.10 10.02 6.05
C ASP A 134 19.51 9.13 4.96
N ARG A 135 20.37 8.63 4.07
CA ARG A 135 19.97 7.58 3.11
C ARG A 135 19.54 6.32 3.86
N PRO A 136 18.52 5.59 3.35
CA PRO A 136 18.03 4.37 3.98
C PRO A 136 19.10 3.28 4.10
N ASP A 137 19.01 2.47 5.14
CA ASP A 137 19.74 1.21 5.22
C ASP A 137 19.05 0.13 4.37
N PRO A 138 19.81 -0.87 3.84
CA PRO A 138 19.27 -1.89 2.96
C PRO A 138 18.37 -2.87 3.72
N LEU A 139 17.38 -3.44 3.03
CA LEU A 139 16.40 -4.36 3.59
C LEU A 139 16.28 -5.65 2.77
N LYS A 140 15.89 -6.73 3.46
CA LYS A 140 15.33 -7.93 2.83
C LYS A 140 13.87 -8.04 3.19
N ILE A 141 12.99 -8.06 2.18
CA ILE A 141 11.54 -7.97 2.30
C ILE A 141 10.92 -9.15 1.55
N SER A 142 9.84 -9.69 2.11
CA SER A 142 9.03 -10.72 1.46
C SER A 142 7.56 -10.32 1.60
N THR A 143 6.85 -10.20 0.48
CA THR A 143 5.42 -9.89 0.51
C THR A 143 4.62 -11.09 0.96
N GLY A 144 3.47 -10.84 1.59
CA GLY A 144 2.55 -11.87 2.05
C GLY A 144 1.23 -11.30 2.51
N PRO A 145 0.23 -12.17 2.70
CA PRO A 145 -1.06 -11.78 3.28
C PRO A 145 -0.89 -11.13 4.65
N TYR A 146 -1.83 -10.28 5.01
CA TYR A 146 -1.85 -9.64 6.33
C TYR A 146 -1.81 -10.71 7.47
N PRO A 147 -1.00 -10.50 8.53
CA PRO A 147 -0.26 -9.28 8.87
C PRO A 147 1.15 -9.17 8.26
N GLY A 148 1.47 -9.95 7.24
CA GLY A 148 2.72 -9.84 6.51
C GLY A 148 2.86 -8.52 5.74
N PHE A 149 4.01 -8.33 5.07
CA PHE A 149 4.26 -7.11 4.31
C PHE A 149 3.35 -7.03 3.08
N PRO A 150 2.54 -5.95 2.95
CA PRO A 150 1.55 -5.84 1.89
C PRO A 150 2.20 -5.65 0.52
N THR A 151 1.79 -6.44 -0.45
CA THR A 151 2.24 -6.34 -1.84
C THR A 151 1.96 -4.96 -2.45
N ASP A 152 0.95 -4.22 -1.97
CA ASP A 152 0.63 -2.86 -2.39
C ASP A 152 1.68 -1.81 -2.02
N MET A 153 2.57 -2.13 -1.09
CA MET A 153 3.70 -1.27 -0.75
C MET A 153 5.03 -1.72 -1.39
N GLN A 154 5.03 -2.81 -2.15
CA GLN A 154 6.22 -3.40 -2.75
C GLN A 154 6.96 -2.38 -3.65
N SER A 155 6.26 -1.72 -4.59
CA SER A 155 6.86 -0.73 -5.50
C SER A 155 7.34 0.52 -4.76
N LEU A 156 6.66 0.95 -3.69
CA LEU A 156 7.04 2.07 -2.85
C LEU A 156 8.38 1.81 -2.13
N PHE A 157 8.53 0.60 -1.58
CA PHE A 157 9.78 0.19 -0.94
C PHE A 157 10.91 0.02 -1.96
N MET A 158 10.62 -0.53 -3.14
CA MET A 158 11.58 -0.59 -4.24
C MET A 158 12.11 0.80 -4.60
N ALA A 159 11.25 1.82 -4.64
CA ALA A 159 11.64 3.18 -4.95
C ALA A 159 12.65 3.73 -3.94
N PHE A 160 12.37 3.75 -2.64
CA PHE A 160 13.32 4.33 -1.68
C PHE A 160 14.55 3.42 -1.43
N LEU A 161 14.43 2.11 -1.58
CA LEU A 161 15.58 1.21 -1.50
C LEU A 161 16.55 1.38 -2.68
N SER A 162 16.11 1.99 -3.79
CA SER A 162 16.99 2.36 -4.91
C SER A 162 18.07 3.37 -4.50
N ILE A 163 17.90 4.08 -3.38
CA ILE A 163 18.93 4.98 -2.84
C ILE A 163 19.52 4.48 -1.50
N ALA A 164 19.28 3.23 -1.11
CA ALA A 164 19.80 2.67 0.15
C ALA A 164 21.34 2.61 0.19
N LYS A 165 21.91 2.48 1.39
CA LYS A 165 23.36 2.37 1.62
C LYS A 165 23.92 0.97 1.36
N GLY A 166 23.36 0.19 0.44
CA GLY A 166 23.79 -1.18 0.15
C GLY A 166 22.81 -1.92 -0.74
N GLU A 167 22.86 -3.24 -0.67
CA GLU A 167 22.03 -4.12 -1.48
C GLU A 167 20.80 -4.57 -0.71
N SER A 168 19.64 -4.36 -1.30
CA SER A 168 18.33 -4.79 -0.81
C SER A 168 17.76 -5.89 -1.68
N CYS A 169 16.83 -6.68 -1.13
CA CYS A 169 16.16 -7.74 -1.83
C CYS A 169 14.66 -7.72 -1.51
N ILE A 170 13.81 -7.76 -2.53
CA ILE A 170 12.37 -7.90 -2.39
C ILE A 170 11.92 -9.17 -3.08
N THR A 171 11.23 -10.06 -2.34
CA THR A 171 10.59 -11.26 -2.87
C THR A 171 9.08 -11.04 -2.90
N GLU A 172 8.47 -11.12 -4.09
CA GLU A 172 7.03 -10.99 -4.31
C GLU A 172 6.38 -12.37 -4.34
N ASN A 173 5.52 -12.65 -3.35
CA ASN A 173 4.85 -13.95 -3.21
C ASN A 173 3.34 -13.90 -3.48
N VAL A 174 2.78 -12.70 -3.67
CA VAL A 174 1.33 -12.52 -3.83
C VAL A 174 0.96 -12.49 -5.31
N PHE A 175 1.74 -11.78 -6.14
CA PHE A 175 1.52 -11.66 -7.57
C PHE A 175 2.68 -12.24 -8.38
N GLU A 176 2.36 -12.79 -9.55
CA GLU A 176 3.38 -13.43 -10.40
C GLU A 176 4.26 -12.43 -11.15
N ASP A 177 3.72 -11.26 -11.53
CA ASP A 177 4.43 -10.23 -12.31
C ASP A 177 4.10 -8.84 -11.78
N ARG A 178 4.82 -8.39 -10.75
CA ARG A 178 4.60 -7.07 -10.10
C ARG A 178 5.84 -6.18 -10.08
N PHE A 179 6.87 -6.50 -10.87
CA PHE A 179 8.09 -5.71 -10.95
C PHE A 179 8.13 -4.73 -12.12
N GLY A 180 6.99 -4.43 -12.78
CA GLY A 180 6.93 -3.49 -13.90
C GLY A 180 7.53 -2.11 -13.59
N THR A 181 7.36 -1.61 -12.37
CA THR A 181 7.94 -0.34 -11.89
C THR A 181 9.47 -0.34 -11.89
N ALA A 182 10.12 -1.50 -11.79
CA ALA A 182 11.59 -1.58 -11.79
C ALA A 182 12.20 -1.01 -13.05
N ALA A 183 11.63 -1.30 -14.22
CA ALA A 183 12.12 -0.79 -15.50
C ALA A 183 12.05 0.75 -15.58
N GLU A 184 11.03 1.34 -14.97
CA GLU A 184 10.88 2.79 -14.93
C GLU A 184 11.85 3.45 -13.93
N LEU A 185 12.09 2.82 -12.79
CA LEU A 185 13.11 3.26 -11.82
C LEU A 185 14.53 3.15 -12.40
N VAL A 186 14.80 2.13 -13.23
CA VAL A 186 16.09 1.99 -13.95
C VAL A 186 16.30 3.16 -14.91
N LYS A 187 15.27 3.69 -15.57
CA LYS A 187 15.39 4.93 -16.38
C LYS A 187 15.79 6.14 -15.53
N MET A 188 15.41 6.15 -14.25
CA MET A 188 15.83 7.18 -13.29
C MET A 188 17.24 6.95 -12.72
N GLY A 189 17.95 5.90 -13.17
CA GLY A 189 19.31 5.57 -12.74
C GLY A 189 19.39 4.56 -11.60
N ALA A 190 18.30 3.90 -11.22
CA ALA A 190 18.33 2.83 -10.24
C ALA A 190 19.06 1.58 -10.78
N ASP A 191 19.79 0.86 -9.92
CA ASP A 191 20.42 -0.44 -10.22
C ASP A 191 19.54 -1.56 -9.65
N ILE A 192 18.62 -2.05 -10.48
CA ILE A 192 17.64 -3.08 -10.11
C ILE A 192 17.73 -4.25 -11.09
N THR A 193 17.86 -5.46 -10.54
CA THR A 193 17.81 -6.70 -11.32
C THR A 193 16.67 -7.57 -10.83
N CYS A 194 15.72 -7.89 -11.72
CA CYS A 194 14.59 -8.77 -11.40
C CYS A 194 14.85 -10.17 -11.97
N GLN A 195 14.67 -11.21 -11.14
CA GLN A 195 14.77 -12.61 -11.51
C GLN A 195 13.66 -13.42 -10.86
N GLY A 196 12.71 -13.88 -11.66
CA GLY A 196 11.52 -14.57 -11.16
C GLY A 196 10.75 -13.71 -10.15
N LYS A 197 10.56 -14.24 -8.96
CA LYS A 197 9.83 -13.56 -7.85
C LYS A 197 10.71 -12.61 -7.02
N THR A 198 11.92 -12.32 -7.43
CA THR A 198 12.87 -11.56 -6.62
C THR A 198 13.44 -10.38 -7.40
N ALA A 199 13.48 -9.22 -6.76
CA ALA A 199 14.19 -8.04 -7.21
C ALA A 199 15.37 -7.78 -6.27
N VAL A 200 16.58 -7.69 -6.83
CA VAL A 200 17.80 -7.24 -6.16
C VAL A 200 18.01 -5.78 -6.53
N ILE A 201 18.18 -4.93 -5.52
CA ILE A 201 18.28 -3.49 -5.64
C ILE A 201 19.59 -3.05 -5.04
N LYS A 202 20.52 -2.58 -5.85
CA LYS A 202 21.77 -1.97 -5.39
C LYS A 202 21.57 -0.47 -5.28
N GLY A 203 21.62 0.03 -4.06
CA GLY A 203 21.34 1.44 -3.82
C GLY A 203 22.38 2.37 -4.45
N VAL A 204 21.90 3.32 -5.23
CA VAL A 204 22.70 4.38 -5.83
C VAL A 204 22.68 5.64 -4.95
N PRO A 205 23.66 6.56 -5.07
CA PRO A 205 23.66 7.78 -4.27
C PRO A 205 22.44 8.67 -4.48
N LEU A 206 21.94 8.76 -5.72
CA LEU A 206 20.87 9.66 -6.11
C LEU A 206 20.22 9.14 -7.41
N LEU A 207 18.90 9.35 -7.55
CA LEU A 207 18.18 9.16 -8.81
C LEU A 207 18.18 10.43 -9.64
N ALA A 208 18.02 10.32 -10.95
CA ALA A 208 17.91 11.45 -11.87
C ALA A 208 16.48 11.59 -12.38
N GLY A 209 16.01 12.84 -12.44
CA GLY A 209 14.73 13.17 -13.05
C GLY A 209 14.73 12.86 -14.54
N THR A 210 13.71 12.18 -15.03
CA THR A 210 13.55 11.80 -16.42
C THR A 210 12.08 11.56 -16.76
N LYS A 211 11.80 11.18 -18.01
CA LYS A 211 10.48 10.79 -18.45
C LYS A 211 10.25 9.31 -18.18
N VAL A 212 9.22 9.00 -17.38
CA VAL A 212 8.82 7.64 -16.98
C VAL A 212 7.32 7.44 -17.19
N ARG A 213 6.87 6.20 -17.16
CA ARG A 213 5.48 5.83 -17.41
C ARG A 213 4.88 5.08 -16.23
N ALA A 214 3.71 5.50 -15.76
CA ALA A 214 2.94 4.80 -14.76
C ALA A 214 2.19 3.62 -15.40
N LEU A 215 2.48 2.39 -14.96
CA LEU A 215 1.86 1.18 -15.49
C LEU A 215 0.60 0.78 -14.70
N ASP A 216 0.55 1.15 -13.43
CA ASP A 216 -0.54 0.87 -12.50
C ASP A 216 -0.56 1.90 -11.36
N LEU A 217 -1.58 1.80 -10.49
CA LEU A 217 -1.76 2.70 -9.35
C LEU A 217 -0.55 2.75 -8.40
N ARG A 218 -0.01 1.60 -8.02
CA ARG A 218 1.07 1.49 -7.02
C ARG A 218 2.42 1.87 -7.61
N GLY A 219 2.64 1.51 -8.87
CA GLY A 219 3.79 1.96 -9.65
C GLY A 219 3.79 3.47 -9.85
N ALA A 220 2.64 4.06 -10.19
CA ALA A 220 2.49 5.51 -10.30
C ALA A 220 2.89 6.22 -8.99
N ALA A 221 2.34 5.78 -7.85
CA ALA A 221 2.68 6.34 -6.55
C ALA A 221 4.17 6.18 -6.22
N ALA A 222 4.76 5.03 -6.52
CA ALA A 222 6.18 4.78 -6.31
C ALA A 222 7.07 5.71 -7.14
N LEU A 223 6.73 5.96 -8.40
CA LEU A 223 7.45 6.90 -9.27
C LEU A 223 7.32 8.35 -8.80
N VAL A 224 6.14 8.75 -8.29
CA VAL A 224 5.96 10.07 -7.67
C VAL A 224 6.86 10.21 -6.44
N MET A 225 6.90 9.20 -5.57
CA MET A 225 7.79 9.23 -4.39
C MET A 225 9.27 9.24 -4.81
N ALA A 226 9.66 8.43 -5.81
CA ALA A 226 11.03 8.44 -6.35
C ALA A 226 11.44 9.83 -6.89
N ALA A 227 10.52 10.51 -7.57
CA ALA A 227 10.74 11.84 -8.12
C ALA A 227 11.02 12.92 -7.05
N LEU A 228 10.47 12.76 -5.83
CA LEU A 228 10.71 13.72 -4.73
C LEU A 228 12.17 13.75 -4.28
N GLY A 229 12.89 12.63 -4.40
CA GLY A 229 14.30 12.53 -4.03
C GLY A 229 15.25 12.54 -5.23
N ALA A 230 14.77 12.70 -6.46
CA ALA A 230 15.58 12.71 -7.66
C ALA A 230 16.13 14.11 -7.97
N GLU A 231 17.31 14.16 -8.61
CA GLU A 231 17.85 15.41 -9.12
C GLU A 231 17.19 15.81 -10.43
N GLY A 232 16.76 17.07 -10.55
CA GLY A 232 16.09 17.60 -11.73
C GLY A 232 14.58 17.42 -11.71
N SER A 233 13.96 17.23 -12.87
CA SER A 233 12.51 17.12 -13.02
C SER A 233 12.12 15.77 -13.60
N THR A 234 11.09 15.15 -13.06
CA THR A 234 10.52 13.90 -13.56
C THR A 234 9.16 14.15 -14.19
N ILE A 235 8.96 13.68 -15.40
CA ILE A 235 7.65 13.66 -16.07
C ILE A 235 7.11 12.24 -16.00
N ILE A 236 5.94 12.08 -15.40
CA ILE A 236 5.29 10.78 -15.25
C ILE A 236 4.08 10.72 -16.16
N GLU A 237 4.14 9.91 -17.22
CA GLU A 237 3.03 9.70 -18.17
C GLU A 237 2.03 8.67 -17.63
N ASP A 238 0.82 8.67 -18.20
CA ASP A 238 -0.27 7.74 -17.85
C ASP A 238 -0.67 7.75 -16.36
N CYS A 239 -0.53 8.89 -15.71
CA CYS A 239 -0.82 9.06 -14.27
C CYS A 239 -2.30 8.93 -13.90
N TYR A 240 -3.22 8.69 -14.83
CA TYR A 240 -4.66 8.60 -14.53
C TYR A 240 -4.98 7.51 -13.51
N HIS A 241 -4.16 6.45 -13.44
CA HIS A 241 -4.30 5.38 -12.45
C HIS A 241 -4.23 5.87 -11.00
N ILE A 242 -3.44 6.92 -10.73
CA ILE A 242 -3.20 7.42 -9.38
C ILE A 242 -4.47 7.99 -8.73
N LYS A 243 -5.38 8.55 -9.56
CA LYS A 243 -6.67 9.11 -9.11
C LYS A 243 -7.63 8.06 -8.54
N ARG A 244 -7.34 6.77 -8.69
CA ARG A 244 -8.13 5.68 -8.10
C ARG A 244 -7.82 5.45 -6.62
N GLY A 245 -6.67 5.90 -6.13
CA GLY A 245 -6.25 5.70 -4.74
C GLY A 245 -5.80 6.98 -4.02
N TYR A 246 -5.74 8.12 -4.73
CA TYR A 246 -5.35 9.41 -4.15
C TYR A 246 -6.26 10.49 -4.71
N GLU A 247 -6.88 11.27 -3.82
CA GLU A 247 -7.77 12.36 -4.22
C GLU A 247 -7.03 13.43 -5.04
N ASP A 248 -5.93 13.97 -4.48
CA ASP A 248 -5.02 14.87 -5.18
C ASP A 248 -3.60 14.81 -4.56
N ILE A 249 -2.81 13.87 -5.06
CA ILE A 249 -1.44 13.66 -4.56
C ILE A 249 -0.55 14.90 -4.78
N CYS A 250 -0.78 15.67 -5.86
CA CYS A 250 0.00 16.89 -6.12
C CYS A 250 -0.32 17.97 -5.08
N ARG A 251 -1.60 18.17 -4.74
CA ARG A 251 -2.02 19.08 -3.67
C ARG A 251 -1.38 18.70 -2.34
N ASP A 252 -1.42 17.43 -1.99
CA ASP A 252 -0.92 16.94 -0.72
C ASP A 252 0.61 17.09 -0.64
N LEU A 253 1.34 16.77 -1.71
CA LEU A 253 2.78 16.95 -1.76
C LEU A 253 3.19 18.42 -1.69
N ARG A 254 2.47 19.33 -2.34
CA ARG A 254 2.72 20.78 -2.21
C ARG A 254 2.49 21.28 -0.78
N ALA A 255 1.44 20.77 -0.12
CA ALA A 255 1.19 21.11 1.28
C ALA A 255 2.30 20.60 2.22
N LEU A 256 3.00 19.54 1.85
CA LEU A 256 4.17 19.01 2.56
C LEU A 256 5.50 19.69 2.14
N GLY A 257 5.48 20.66 1.24
CA GLY A 257 6.67 21.39 0.78
C GLY A 257 7.34 20.78 -0.46
N GLY A 258 6.78 19.74 -1.05
CA GLY A 258 7.22 19.15 -2.32
C GLY A 258 6.78 20.00 -3.52
N ARG A 259 7.40 19.73 -4.67
CA ARG A 259 7.02 20.36 -5.96
C ARG A 259 6.41 19.28 -6.85
N ALA A 260 5.10 19.33 -7.05
CA ALA A 260 4.37 18.39 -7.91
C ALA A 260 3.17 19.09 -8.52
N ASP A 261 3.01 18.99 -9.83
CA ASP A 261 1.91 19.60 -10.57
C ASP A 261 1.33 18.62 -11.59
N TRP A 262 0.04 18.73 -11.81
CA TRP A 262 -0.62 18.08 -12.93
C TRP A 262 -0.28 18.83 -14.22
N MET A 263 0.17 18.10 -15.23
CA MET A 263 0.31 18.66 -16.58
C MET A 263 -0.94 18.29 -17.39
N GLU A 264 -1.51 19.26 -18.07
CA GLU A 264 -2.52 18.97 -19.08
C GLU A 264 -1.84 18.19 -20.21
N SER A 265 -2.43 17.06 -20.61
CA SER A 265 -2.00 16.39 -21.83
C SER A 265 -2.34 17.32 -22.99
N ASP A 266 -1.35 17.73 -23.76
CA ASP A 266 -1.60 18.29 -25.09
C ASP A 266 -2.35 17.24 -25.91
N THR A 267 -3.68 17.27 -25.82
CA THR A 267 -4.55 16.60 -26.78
C THR A 267 -4.52 17.43 -28.05
N GLY A 268 -3.47 17.20 -28.86
CA GLY A 268 -3.40 17.61 -30.26
C GLY A 268 -4.15 16.61 -31.13
#